data_65b08bb0237cb3f79a941ca9246a4110
#
_entry.id   65b08bb0237cb3f79a941ca9246a4110
#
_cell.length_a   1.000
_cell.length_b   1.000
_cell.length_c   1.000
_cell.angle_alpha   90.00
_cell.angle_beta   90.00
_cell.angle_gamma   90.00
#
_symmetry.space_group_name_H-M   'P 1'
#
loop_
_entity.id
_entity.type
_entity.pdbx_description
1 polymer ?
#
loop_
_entity_poly.entity_id
_entity_poly.type
_entity_poly.pdbx_seq_one_letter_code
_entity_poly.pdbx_strand_id
1 'polypeptide(L)'
;MGQEDDDIDLYSEITLNLWQGGTGQYETTYQGQKRLPAMNDPKPFDVVVSLNSYALPVGWLVKELRFGFADGPLKPEIIEEIEHVAEWAYLEWKKGRRVLVRCEAGLNRSSLVIGLILMQDGMSAKEAIALIRTNRSHHALSNKEFENHLLGWG
;
A
#
# COMPACT_ATOMS: atom_id res chain seq x y z
N MET A 1 -6.97 23.14 -5.95
CA MET A 1 -5.58 23.46 -5.79
C MET A 1 -4.86 22.32 -5.08
N GLY A 2 -3.54 22.36 -5.11
CA GLY A 2 -2.77 21.25 -4.58
C GLY A 2 -2.77 21.11 -3.07
N GLN A 3 -3.50 21.96 -2.39
CA GLN A 3 -3.48 21.97 -0.94
C GLN A 3 -3.97 20.65 -0.35
N GLU A 4 -5.00 20.10 -0.95
CA GLU A 4 -5.55 18.85 -0.43
C GLU A 4 -4.57 17.69 -0.59
N ASP A 5 -3.81 17.69 -1.69
CA ASP A 5 -2.82 16.64 -1.90
C ASP A 5 -1.69 16.75 -0.88
N ASP A 6 -1.32 17.99 -0.56
CA ASP A 6 -0.26 18.21 0.42
C ASP A 6 -0.68 17.81 1.83
N ASP A 7 -1.99 17.76 2.07
CA ASP A 7 -2.52 17.44 3.39
C ASP A 7 -2.84 15.97 3.57
N ILE A 8 -2.52 15.14 2.57
CA ILE A 8 -2.80 13.72 2.70
C ILE A 8 -1.97 13.12 3.83
N ASP A 9 -2.59 12.29 4.64
CA ASP A 9 -1.91 11.62 5.73
C ASP A 9 -0.85 10.66 5.18
N LEU A 10 0.19 10.43 5.97
CA LEU A 10 1.21 9.48 5.56
C LEU A 10 0.62 8.08 5.46
N TYR A 11 -0.27 7.72 6.37
CA TYR A 11 -0.96 6.42 6.36
C TYR A 11 -2.45 6.63 6.56
N SER A 12 -3.24 5.83 5.86
CA SER A 12 -4.70 5.87 5.95
C SER A 12 -5.24 4.47 6.15
N GLU A 13 -6.15 4.31 7.10
CA GLU A 13 -6.81 3.02 7.28
C GLU A 13 -7.89 2.88 6.21
N ILE A 14 -7.77 1.84 5.38
CA ILE A 14 -8.72 1.61 4.30
C ILE A 14 -9.92 0.83 4.82
N THR A 15 -9.67 -0.20 5.59
CA THR A 15 -10.67 -0.92 6.34
C THR A 15 -9.97 -1.48 7.57
N LEU A 16 -10.70 -2.10 8.48
CA LEU A 16 -10.16 -2.51 9.77
C LEU A 16 -8.86 -3.30 9.60
N ASN A 17 -7.80 -2.80 10.21
CA ASN A 17 -6.48 -3.41 10.24
C ASN A 17 -5.75 -3.47 8.90
N LEU A 18 -6.28 -2.83 7.86
CA LEU A 18 -5.62 -2.77 6.57
C LEU A 18 -5.38 -1.31 6.21
N TRP A 19 -4.10 -0.94 6.17
CA TRP A 19 -3.67 0.44 5.99
C TRP A 19 -2.89 0.60 4.71
N GLN A 20 -2.94 1.79 4.16
CA GLN A 20 -2.22 2.16 2.95
C GLN A 20 -1.47 3.44 3.21
N GLY A 21 -0.25 3.55 2.67
CA GLY A 21 0.49 4.76 2.90
C GLY A 21 1.65 4.97 1.96
N GLY A 22 2.37 6.06 2.23
CA GLY A 22 3.56 6.43 1.50
C GLY A 22 4.77 6.43 2.38
N THR A 23 5.93 6.57 1.77
CA THR A 23 7.17 6.80 2.50
C THR A 23 7.58 8.25 2.40
N GLY A 24 7.21 8.90 1.29
CA GLY A 24 7.61 10.26 1.05
C GLY A 24 9.12 10.39 0.98
N GLN A 25 9.56 11.60 0.77
CA GLN A 25 11.00 11.85 0.69
C GLN A 25 11.67 11.79 2.05
N TYR A 26 10.91 11.97 3.13
CA TYR A 26 11.50 12.03 4.46
C TYR A 26 12.08 10.69 4.88
N GLU A 27 11.42 9.61 4.50
CA GLU A 27 11.91 8.29 4.87
C GLU A 27 13.04 7.83 4.00
N THR A 28 13.10 8.31 2.77
CA THR A 28 14.15 7.90 1.85
C THR A 28 15.41 8.72 2.04
N THR A 29 15.31 9.91 2.60
CA THR A 29 16.47 10.77 2.78
C THR A 29 17.14 10.59 4.12
N TYR A 30 16.60 9.78 4.98
CA TYR A 30 17.18 9.51 6.30
C TYR A 30 17.31 10.77 7.15
N GLN A 31 16.56 11.77 6.89
CA GLN A 31 16.62 12.95 7.75
C GLN A 31 16.06 12.67 9.14
N GLY A 32 15.40 11.56 9.30
CA GLY A 32 14.89 11.17 10.60
C GLY A 32 13.73 12.00 11.08
N GLN A 33 13.21 12.82 10.24
CA GLN A 33 12.13 13.71 10.64
C GLN A 33 10.81 13.00 10.75
N LYS A 34 10.58 12.09 9.81
CA LYS A 34 9.37 11.30 9.77
C LYS A 34 9.75 9.84 9.87
N ARG A 35 9.30 9.21 10.93
CA ARG A 35 9.56 7.80 11.12
C ARG A 35 8.28 7.04 10.86
N LEU A 36 8.44 5.82 10.38
CA LEU A 36 7.30 4.93 10.28
C LEU A 36 6.75 4.70 11.67
N PRO A 37 5.44 4.78 11.87
CA PRO A 37 4.88 4.42 13.17
C PRO A 37 5.32 3.04 13.62
N ALA A 38 5.53 2.11 12.67
CA ALA A 38 5.98 0.77 13.01
C ALA A 38 7.37 0.72 13.62
N MET A 39 8.15 1.80 13.50
CA MET A 39 9.49 1.89 14.08
C MET A 39 9.47 2.54 15.45
N ASN A 40 8.33 3.03 15.88
CA ASN A 40 8.17 3.66 17.19
C ASN A 40 7.44 2.69 18.10
N ASP A 41 7.63 2.91 19.39
CA ASP A 41 6.92 2.13 20.39
C ASP A 41 5.69 2.93 20.86
N PRO A 42 4.50 2.34 20.94
CA PRO A 42 4.20 0.95 20.64
C PRO A 42 4.09 0.73 19.14
N LYS A 43 4.25 -0.50 18.73
CA LYS A 43 4.23 -0.92 17.35
C LYS A 43 2.81 -0.81 16.79
N PRO A 44 2.54 0.11 15.83
CA PRO A 44 1.17 0.26 15.29
C PRO A 44 0.84 -0.74 14.19
N PHE A 45 1.85 -1.34 13.57
CA PHE A 45 1.65 -2.32 12.50
C PHE A 45 2.39 -3.60 12.86
N ASP A 46 1.78 -4.73 12.54
CA ASP A 46 2.41 -6.03 12.73
C ASP A 46 3.15 -6.47 11.48
N VAL A 47 2.67 -6.01 10.32
CA VAL A 47 3.19 -6.39 9.00
C VAL A 47 3.24 -5.16 8.13
N VAL A 48 4.34 -4.99 7.40
CA VAL A 48 4.49 -3.90 6.43
C VAL A 48 4.90 -4.51 5.10
N VAL A 49 4.18 -4.15 4.05
CA VAL A 49 4.51 -4.51 2.67
C VAL A 49 5.07 -3.26 2.01
N SER A 50 6.34 -3.32 1.61
CA SER A 50 7.05 -2.17 1.04
C SER A 50 7.25 -2.38 -0.45
N LEU A 51 6.63 -1.53 -1.23
CA LEU A 51 6.67 -1.62 -2.69
C LEU A 51 7.64 -0.61 -3.30
N ASN A 52 8.36 0.11 -2.46
CA ASN A 52 9.39 1.04 -2.85
C ASN A 52 10.70 0.51 -2.27
N SER A 53 11.62 0.10 -3.15
CA SER A 53 12.85 -0.55 -2.70
C SER A 53 13.76 0.39 -1.91
N TYR A 54 13.55 1.69 -2.02
CA TYR A 54 14.37 2.67 -1.31
C TYR A 54 13.81 3.08 0.05
N ALA A 55 12.66 2.55 0.44
CA ALA A 55 12.06 2.89 1.73
C ALA A 55 12.98 2.44 2.86
N LEU A 56 13.00 3.23 3.93
CA LEU A 56 13.76 2.84 5.12
C LEU A 56 13.19 1.55 5.71
N PRO A 57 14.04 0.73 6.32
CA PRO A 57 13.55 -0.50 6.94
C PRO A 57 12.63 -0.21 8.11
N VAL A 58 11.76 -1.15 8.39
CA VAL A 58 10.86 -1.06 9.54
C VAL A 58 11.57 -1.60 10.78
N GLY A 59 10.91 -1.45 11.93
CA GLY A 59 11.48 -1.89 13.19
C GLY A 59 11.57 -3.41 13.32
N TRP A 60 12.28 -3.85 14.35
CA TRP A 60 12.62 -5.25 14.54
C TRP A 60 11.40 -6.17 14.72
N LEU A 61 10.39 -5.68 15.38
CA LEU A 61 9.26 -6.52 15.75
C LEU A 61 8.16 -6.46 14.71
N VAL A 62 8.47 -5.94 13.53
CA VAL A 62 7.51 -5.82 12.43
C VAL A 62 7.97 -6.73 11.31
N LYS A 63 7.07 -7.57 10.84
CA LYS A 63 7.34 -8.43 9.69
C LYS A 63 7.26 -7.59 8.43
N GLU A 64 8.27 -7.67 7.57
CA GLU A 64 8.27 -6.88 6.34
C GLU A 64 8.43 -7.78 5.14
N LEU A 65 7.59 -7.56 4.11
CA LEU A 65 7.80 -8.10 2.77
C LEU A 65 8.12 -6.92 1.87
N ARG A 66 9.25 -6.99 1.19
CA ARG A 66 9.69 -5.90 0.32
C ARG A 66 9.78 -6.39 -1.11
N PHE A 67 9.05 -5.74 -1.99
CA PHE A 67 9.08 -6.05 -3.41
C PHE A 67 8.90 -4.75 -4.19
N GLY A 68 10.01 -4.21 -4.71
CA GLY A 68 9.97 -2.95 -5.45
C GLY A 68 9.61 -3.15 -6.90
N PHE A 69 8.70 -2.32 -7.39
CA PHE A 69 8.37 -2.29 -8.81
C PHE A 69 8.01 -0.85 -9.18
N ALA A 70 8.02 -0.59 -10.48
CA ALA A 70 7.82 0.77 -10.97
C ALA A 70 6.34 1.15 -11.01
N ASP A 71 6.06 2.42 -10.77
CA ASP A 71 4.74 2.99 -11.01
C ASP A 71 4.66 3.32 -12.50
N GLY A 72 4.40 2.32 -13.30
CA GLY A 72 4.41 2.45 -14.74
C GLY A 72 3.66 1.29 -15.38
N PRO A 73 4.05 0.91 -16.60
CA PRO A 73 3.39 -0.20 -17.28
C PRO A 73 3.59 -1.52 -16.54
N LEU A 74 2.58 -2.37 -16.61
CA LEU A 74 2.61 -3.69 -15.97
C LEU A 74 3.09 -4.73 -16.97
N LYS A 75 4.16 -5.43 -16.61
CA LYS A 75 4.67 -6.54 -17.41
C LYS A 75 4.16 -7.84 -16.81
N PRO A 76 3.92 -8.87 -17.64
CA PRO A 76 3.33 -10.11 -17.12
C PRO A 76 4.09 -10.74 -15.96
N GLU A 77 5.43 -10.73 -16.01
CA GLU A 77 6.21 -11.34 -14.94
C GLU A 77 6.10 -10.54 -13.64
N ILE A 78 5.90 -9.23 -13.73
CA ILE A 78 5.72 -8.40 -12.55
C ILE A 78 4.31 -8.58 -11.98
N ILE A 79 3.32 -8.75 -12.84
CA ILE A 79 1.95 -8.97 -12.39
C ILE A 79 1.86 -10.20 -11.50
N GLU A 80 2.51 -11.29 -11.92
CA GLU A 80 2.46 -12.53 -11.14
C GLU A 80 3.05 -12.31 -9.76
N GLU A 81 4.18 -11.61 -9.69
CA GLU A 81 4.81 -11.33 -8.39
C GLU A 81 3.94 -10.43 -7.52
N ILE A 82 3.31 -9.42 -8.13
CA ILE A 82 2.43 -8.52 -7.38
C ILE A 82 1.26 -9.30 -6.79
N GLU A 83 0.72 -10.24 -7.55
CA GLU A 83 -0.39 -11.06 -7.06
C GLU A 83 0.05 -11.95 -5.92
N HIS A 84 1.27 -12.49 -5.96
CA HIS A 84 1.82 -13.25 -4.84
C HIS A 84 1.99 -12.37 -3.60
N VAL A 85 2.45 -11.14 -3.78
CA VAL A 85 2.60 -10.20 -2.67
C VAL A 85 1.24 -9.92 -2.04
N ALA A 86 0.24 -9.69 -2.87
CA ALA A 86 -1.11 -9.41 -2.37
C ALA A 86 -1.68 -10.61 -1.63
N GLU A 87 -1.46 -11.81 -2.13
CA GLU A 87 -1.94 -13.02 -1.45
C GLU A 87 -1.26 -13.17 -0.10
N TRP A 88 0.05 -12.97 -0.05
CA TRP A 88 0.78 -13.06 1.21
C TRP A 88 0.22 -12.07 2.23
N ALA A 89 0.01 -10.81 1.81
CA ALA A 89 -0.51 -9.78 2.70
C ALA A 89 -1.95 -10.10 3.13
N TYR A 90 -2.74 -10.61 2.21
CA TYR A 90 -4.11 -11.02 2.52
C TYR A 90 -4.13 -12.05 3.65
N LEU A 91 -3.27 -13.06 3.56
CA LEU A 91 -3.22 -14.10 4.58
C LEU A 91 -2.79 -13.54 5.93
N GLU A 92 -1.85 -12.61 5.96
CA GLU A 92 -1.46 -11.97 7.21
C GLU A 92 -2.61 -11.18 7.81
N TRP A 93 -3.32 -10.44 6.96
CA TRP A 93 -4.45 -9.64 7.40
C TRP A 93 -5.56 -10.52 7.95
N LYS A 94 -5.83 -11.65 7.32
CA LYS A 94 -6.87 -12.57 7.78
C LYS A 94 -6.53 -13.25 9.09
N LYS A 95 -5.26 -13.22 9.47
CA LYS A 95 -4.86 -13.69 10.81
C LYS A 95 -5.12 -12.66 11.90
N GLY A 96 -5.72 -11.52 11.54
CA GLY A 96 -6.00 -10.47 12.50
C GLY A 96 -4.88 -9.48 12.69
N ARG A 97 -3.86 -9.50 11.83
CA ARG A 97 -2.73 -8.60 11.96
C ARG A 97 -3.02 -7.25 11.34
N ARG A 98 -2.38 -6.23 11.89
CA ARG A 98 -2.47 -4.87 11.35
C ARG A 98 -1.44 -4.75 10.25
N VAL A 99 -1.92 -4.58 9.02
CA VAL A 99 -1.08 -4.61 7.81
C VAL A 99 -1.02 -3.22 7.20
N LEU A 100 0.18 -2.75 6.90
CA LEU A 100 0.39 -1.53 6.13
C LEU A 100 1.00 -1.90 4.79
N VAL A 101 0.39 -1.42 3.71
CA VAL A 101 0.95 -1.53 2.36
C VAL A 101 1.39 -0.13 1.95
N ARG A 102 2.67 0.04 1.62
CA ARG A 102 3.21 1.36 1.33
C ARG A 102 4.02 1.36 0.03
N CYS A 103 3.99 2.52 -0.64
CA CYS A 103 4.90 2.84 -1.72
C CYS A 103 5.34 4.27 -1.50
N GLU A 104 5.96 4.93 -2.48
CA GLU A 104 6.51 6.24 -2.22
C GLU A 104 5.41 7.26 -1.92
N ALA A 105 4.47 7.44 -2.84
CA ALA A 105 3.38 8.40 -2.66
C ALA A 105 2.18 7.83 -1.93
N GLY A 106 2.03 6.52 -1.95
CA GLY A 106 0.86 5.88 -1.37
C GLY A 106 -0.38 6.05 -2.20
N LEU A 107 -0.24 6.14 -3.53
CA LEU A 107 -1.38 6.42 -4.42
C LEU A 107 -1.59 5.36 -5.49
N ASN A 108 -0.54 4.82 -6.08
CA ASN A 108 -0.71 3.91 -7.21
C ASN A 108 -0.28 2.48 -6.89
N ARG A 109 0.99 2.24 -6.59
CA ARG A 109 1.48 0.88 -6.35
C ARG A 109 0.80 0.25 -5.13
N SER A 110 0.69 1.01 -4.05
CA SER A 110 0.02 0.52 -2.86
C SER A 110 -1.46 0.28 -3.11
N SER A 111 -2.10 1.12 -3.91
CA SER A 111 -3.52 0.92 -4.25
C SER A 111 -3.75 -0.34 -5.04
N LEU A 112 -2.81 -0.68 -5.95
CA LEU A 112 -2.94 -1.91 -6.70
C LEU A 112 -2.93 -3.13 -5.78
N VAL A 113 -1.99 -3.16 -4.83
CA VAL A 113 -1.90 -4.29 -3.91
C VAL A 113 -3.09 -4.31 -2.95
N ILE A 114 -3.45 -3.16 -2.39
CA ILE A 114 -4.63 -3.08 -1.50
C ILE A 114 -5.89 -3.53 -2.25
N GLY A 115 -6.04 -3.10 -3.50
CA GLY A 115 -7.20 -3.50 -4.30
C GLY A 115 -7.27 -5.01 -4.48
N LEU A 116 -6.14 -5.63 -4.79
CA LEU A 116 -6.10 -7.09 -4.94
C LEU A 116 -6.43 -7.79 -3.62
N ILE A 117 -5.95 -7.26 -2.50
CA ILE A 117 -6.28 -7.82 -1.18
C ILE A 117 -7.79 -7.77 -0.93
N LEU A 118 -8.40 -6.62 -1.18
CA LEU A 118 -9.83 -6.44 -0.96
C LEU A 118 -10.65 -7.33 -1.88
N MET A 119 -10.21 -7.46 -3.13
CA MET A 119 -10.93 -8.31 -4.08
C MET A 119 -10.80 -9.78 -3.73
N GLN A 120 -9.65 -10.20 -3.21
CA GLN A 120 -9.50 -11.56 -2.73
C GLN A 120 -10.42 -11.84 -1.54
N ASP A 121 -10.74 -10.82 -0.78
CA ASP A 121 -11.67 -10.94 0.34
C ASP A 121 -13.14 -10.86 -0.10
N GLY A 122 -13.41 -10.80 -1.39
CA GLY A 122 -14.76 -10.89 -1.93
C GLY A 122 -15.34 -9.57 -2.44
N MET A 123 -14.59 -8.49 -2.35
CA MET A 123 -15.07 -7.20 -2.82
C MET A 123 -14.95 -7.12 -4.35
N SER A 124 -15.89 -6.45 -5.00
CA SER A 124 -15.75 -6.21 -6.44
C SER A 124 -14.67 -5.18 -6.67
N ALA A 125 -14.14 -5.14 -7.90
CA ALA A 125 -13.11 -4.16 -8.24
C ALA A 125 -13.63 -2.74 -8.03
N LYS A 126 -14.86 -2.46 -8.44
CA LYS A 126 -15.42 -1.13 -8.28
C LYS A 126 -15.56 -0.73 -6.83
N GLU A 127 -15.99 -1.68 -5.99
CA GLU A 127 -16.11 -1.42 -4.57
C GLU A 127 -14.75 -1.16 -3.93
N ALA A 128 -13.75 -1.98 -4.30
CA ALA A 128 -12.41 -1.81 -3.76
C ALA A 128 -11.82 -0.47 -4.15
N ILE A 129 -11.95 -0.09 -5.40
CA ILE A 129 -11.43 1.18 -5.91
C ILE A 129 -12.14 2.34 -5.20
N ALA A 130 -13.45 2.26 -5.04
CA ALA A 130 -14.20 3.31 -4.36
C ALA A 130 -13.76 3.45 -2.91
N LEU A 131 -13.56 2.33 -2.23
CA LEU A 131 -13.14 2.36 -0.83
C LEU A 131 -11.75 2.99 -0.68
N ILE A 132 -10.84 2.64 -1.57
CA ILE A 132 -9.49 3.22 -1.56
C ILE A 132 -9.57 4.72 -1.78
N ARG A 133 -10.34 5.15 -2.78
CA ARG A 133 -10.43 6.57 -3.10
C ARG A 133 -11.12 7.37 -1.99
N THR A 134 -12.06 6.74 -1.30
CA THR A 134 -12.74 7.40 -0.19
C THR A 134 -11.81 7.58 1.02
N ASN A 135 -11.05 6.55 1.35
CA ASN A 135 -10.30 6.53 2.61
C ASN A 135 -8.86 6.98 2.45
N ARG A 136 -8.27 6.86 1.27
CA ARG A 136 -6.90 7.32 1.03
C ARG A 136 -6.86 8.65 0.32
N SER A 137 -7.34 8.69 -0.92
CA SER A 137 -7.31 9.90 -1.74
C SER A 137 -8.07 9.62 -3.02
N HIS A 138 -8.84 10.60 -3.48
CA HIS A 138 -9.53 10.45 -4.76
C HIS A 138 -8.54 10.43 -5.94
N HIS A 139 -7.26 10.75 -5.69
CA HIS A 139 -6.22 10.65 -6.72
C HIS A 139 -5.59 9.24 -6.78
N ALA A 140 -5.99 8.34 -5.90
CA ALA A 140 -5.46 6.99 -5.91
C ALA A 140 -5.83 6.30 -7.22
N LEU A 141 -4.90 5.47 -7.72
CA LEU A 141 -5.06 4.74 -8.98
C LEU A 141 -5.18 5.67 -10.18
N SER A 142 -4.39 6.74 -10.19
CA SER A 142 -4.24 7.56 -11.37
C SER A 142 -3.48 6.81 -12.47
N ASN A 143 -2.72 5.78 -12.11
CA ASN A 143 -2.09 4.89 -13.09
C ASN A 143 -3.17 4.00 -13.68
N LYS A 144 -3.52 4.27 -14.96
CA LYS A 144 -4.65 3.60 -15.60
C LYS A 144 -4.42 2.11 -15.81
N GLU A 145 -3.18 1.68 -16.01
CA GLU A 145 -2.90 0.26 -16.16
C GLU A 145 -3.20 -0.49 -14.87
N PHE A 146 -2.88 0.12 -13.72
CA PHE A 146 -3.19 -0.48 -12.43
C PHE A 146 -4.70 -0.58 -12.22
N GLU A 147 -5.39 0.50 -12.51
CA GLU A 147 -6.85 0.51 -12.38
C GLU A 147 -7.47 -0.54 -13.30
N ASN A 148 -7.03 -0.61 -14.55
CA ASN A 148 -7.55 -1.57 -15.50
C ASN A 148 -7.25 -3.01 -15.10
N HIS A 149 -6.08 -3.23 -14.48
CA HIS A 149 -5.76 -4.57 -14.00
C HIS A 149 -6.76 -5.03 -12.93
N LEU A 150 -7.09 -4.15 -12.00
CA LEU A 150 -8.09 -4.48 -10.98
C LEU A 150 -9.45 -4.75 -11.62
N LEU A 151 -9.85 -3.89 -12.56
CA LEU A 151 -11.18 -4.03 -13.18
C LEU A 151 -11.29 -5.31 -14.00
N GLY A 152 -10.19 -5.82 -14.53
CA GLY A 152 -10.19 -7.04 -15.31
C GLY A 152 -9.78 -8.29 -14.56
N TRP A 153 -9.43 -8.16 -13.28
CA TRP A 153 -8.95 -9.29 -12.49
C TRP A 153 -10.10 -10.18 -12.04
N GLY A 154 -9.85 -11.44 -12.02
CA GLY A 154 -10.87 -12.37 -11.56
C GLY A 154 -10.96 -13.56 -12.42
#